data_4088fd7a904a8ba928b4773e84b577ab
#
_entry.id   4088fd7a904a8ba928b4773e84b577ab
#
_cell.length_a   1.000
_cell.length_b   1.000
_cell.length_c   1.000
_cell.angle_alpha   90.00
_cell.angle_beta   90.00
_cell.angle_gamma   90.00
#
_symmetry.space_group_name_H-M   'P 1'
#
loop_
_entity.id
_entity.type
_entity.pdbx_description
1 polymer ?
#
loop_
_entity_poly.entity_id
_entity_poly.type
_entity_poly.pdbx_seq_one_letter_code
_entity_poly.pdbx_strand_id
1 'polypeptide(L)'
;MPDWEQVLSSAARLQDIIPEAVLVGGTARIQRPVQILGSLDGIETGIRQLIRDEPLETNVINYHGKLITIPTKAEILRIKGVLILKRNATRDYLDFVALADYLGDDQVTLALENFNRLYPQDNGESPLQQLQIQLANALPFDLDEVKPELSEYKDLDPKWHDWECVKNNCANLATIIFDMDL
;
A
#
# COMPACT_ATOMS: atom_id res chain seq x y z
N MET A 1 11.40 14.23 -11.46
CA MET A 1 10.26 13.89 -10.61
C MET A 1 9.74 15.17 -9.99
N PRO A 2 8.43 15.38 -9.89
CA PRO A 2 7.89 16.51 -9.12
C PRO A 2 8.38 16.40 -7.67
N ASP A 3 8.67 17.54 -7.04
CA ASP A 3 9.01 17.54 -5.64
C ASP A 3 7.76 17.28 -4.77
N TRP A 4 7.97 17.00 -3.50
CA TRP A 4 6.89 16.65 -2.58
C TRP A 4 5.90 17.81 -2.36
N GLU A 5 6.39 19.06 -2.42
CA GLU A 5 5.56 20.26 -2.30
C GLU A 5 4.59 20.40 -3.48
N GLN A 6 5.06 20.13 -4.70
CA GLN A 6 4.23 20.15 -5.90
C GLN A 6 3.16 19.06 -5.82
N VAL A 7 3.49 17.84 -5.36
CA VAL A 7 2.53 16.74 -5.20
C VAL A 7 1.43 17.11 -4.21
N LEU A 8 1.79 17.63 -3.03
CA LEU A 8 0.80 18.02 -2.01
C LEU A 8 -0.06 19.21 -2.45
N SER A 9 0.52 20.19 -3.13
CA SER A 9 -0.22 21.34 -3.68
C SER A 9 -1.26 20.88 -4.71
N SER A 10 -0.88 19.99 -5.62
CA SER A 10 -1.79 19.42 -6.64
C SER A 10 -2.85 18.52 -6.02
N ALA A 11 -2.51 17.75 -5.00
CA ALA A 11 -3.47 16.93 -4.25
C ALA A 11 -4.53 17.79 -3.56
N ALA A 12 -4.12 18.88 -2.89
CA ALA A 12 -5.05 19.83 -2.26
C ALA A 12 -6.01 20.45 -3.27
N ARG A 13 -5.51 20.87 -4.46
CA ARG A 13 -6.35 21.41 -5.54
C ARG A 13 -7.33 20.37 -6.09
N LEU A 14 -6.88 19.11 -6.20
CA LEU A 14 -7.76 18.04 -6.67
C LEU A 14 -8.89 17.79 -5.68
N GLN A 15 -8.60 17.81 -4.39
CA GLN A 15 -9.61 17.62 -3.33
C GLN A 15 -10.56 18.84 -3.19
N ASP A 16 -10.14 20.04 -3.59
CA ASP A 16 -11.05 21.19 -3.74
C ASP A 16 -12.12 20.94 -4.82
N ILE A 17 -11.77 20.16 -5.87
CA ILE A 17 -12.67 19.81 -6.98
C ILE A 17 -13.47 18.55 -6.68
N ILE A 18 -12.84 17.55 -6.06
CA ILE A 18 -13.40 16.25 -5.70
C ILE A 18 -13.15 16.02 -4.20
N PRO A 19 -14.03 16.53 -3.33
CA PRO A 19 -13.82 16.49 -1.87
C PRO A 19 -13.69 15.07 -1.29
N GLU A 20 -14.26 14.07 -1.96
CA GLU A 20 -14.21 12.66 -1.55
C GLU A 20 -12.91 11.96 -1.98
N ALA A 21 -12.04 12.61 -2.77
CA ALA A 21 -10.79 12.01 -3.19
C ALA A 21 -9.83 11.86 -2.01
N VAL A 22 -9.16 10.72 -1.93
CA VAL A 22 -8.12 10.43 -0.93
C VAL A 22 -6.78 10.31 -1.65
N LEU A 23 -5.76 11.02 -1.16
CA LEU A 23 -4.41 10.94 -1.72
C LEU A 23 -3.75 9.63 -1.27
N VAL A 24 -3.55 8.71 -2.21
CA VAL A 24 -2.81 7.46 -2.01
C VAL A 24 -1.53 7.45 -2.83
N GLY A 25 -0.44 6.94 -2.26
CA GLY A 25 0.82 6.77 -2.97
C GLY A 25 0.83 5.54 -3.87
N GLY A 26 1.52 5.63 -5.00
CA GLY A 26 1.78 4.53 -5.91
C GLY A 26 0.62 4.11 -6.81
N THR A 27 0.96 3.51 -7.95
CA THR A 27 -0.01 3.10 -8.96
C THR A 27 -0.58 1.71 -8.64
N ALA A 28 -1.67 1.62 -7.90
CA ALA A 28 -2.40 0.37 -7.74
C ALA A 28 -3.18 0.06 -9.03
N ARG A 29 -2.69 -0.86 -9.88
CA ARG A 29 -3.49 -1.45 -10.96
C ARG A 29 -4.31 -2.60 -10.40
N ILE A 30 -5.56 -2.35 -10.04
CA ILE A 30 -6.55 -3.39 -9.75
C ILE A 30 -7.41 -3.57 -11.01
N GLN A 31 -7.84 -4.80 -11.31
CA GLN A 31 -8.67 -5.10 -12.47
C GLN A 31 -9.89 -4.17 -12.57
N ARG A 32 -9.87 -3.31 -13.57
CA ARG A 32 -10.94 -2.46 -14.13
C ARG A 32 -11.89 -1.75 -13.14
N PRO A 33 -11.43 -1.02 -12.14
CA PRO A 33 -12.25 0.07 -11.65
C PRO A 33 -12.30 1.16 -12.71
N VAL A 34 -13.31 2.00 -12.66
CA VAL A 34 -13.29 3.24 -13.44
C VAL A 34 -12.04 4.02 -13.00
N GLN A 35 -11.12 4.16 -13.92
CA GLN A 35 -9.89 4.92 -13.70
C GLN A 35 -9.88 6.11 -14.63
N ILE A 36 -9.72 7.29 -14.07
CA ILE A 36 -9.49 8.52 -14.82
C ILE A 36 -8.00 8.84 -14.67
N LEU A 37 -7.27 8.83 -15.78
CA LEU A 37 -5.89 9.27 -15.84
C LEU A 37 -5.84 10.68 -16.40
N GLY A 38 -5.04 11.53 -15.81
CA GLY A 38 -4.86 12.91 -16.24
C GLY A 38 -3.55 13.49 -15.72
N SER A 39 -3.34 14.77 -16.03
CA SER A 39 -2.23 15.55 -15.48
C SER A 39 -2.79 16.80 -14.83
N LEU A 40 -2.37 17.08 -13.61
CA LEU A 40 -2.65 18.31 -12.91
C LEU A 40 -1.33 19.00 -12.60
N ASP A 41 -1.14 20.21 -13.10
CA ASP A 41 0.09 21.00 -12.94
C ASP A 41 1.37 20.27 -13.41
N GLY A 42 1.26 19.42 -14.46
CA GLY A 42 2.36 18.60 -14.98
C GLY A 42 2.64 17.34 -14.15
N ILE A 43 1.85 17.06 -13.13
CA ILE A 43 1.92 15.84 -12.31
C ILE A 43 0.90 14.84 -12.84
N GLU A 44 1.39 13.66 -13.24
CA GLU A 44 0.52 12.56 -13.63
C GLU A 44 -0.33 12.12 -12.43
N THR A 45 -1.64 12.19 -12.62
CA THR A 45 -2.64 11.93 -11.58
C THR A 45 -3.62 10.87 -12.05
N GLY A 46 -3.95 9.94 -11.17
CA GLY A 46 -4.98 8.93 -11.44
C GLY A 46 -6.00 8.87 -10.32
N ILE A 47 -7.28 8.99 -10.68
CA ILE A 47 -8.40 8.78 -9.77
C ILE A 47 -8.91 7.36 -10.02
N ARG A 48 -9.11 6.59 -8.96
CA ARG A 48 -9.64 5.22 -9.02
C ARG A 48 -10.80 5.06 -8.07
N GLN A 49 -11.80 4.33 -8.53
CA GLN A 49 -12.90 3.94 -7.67
C GLN A 49 -12.41 2.91 -6.64
N LEU A 50 -12.76 3.11 -5.39
CA LEU A 50 -12.60 2.12 -4.34
C LEU A 50 -13.61 0.98 -4.56
N ILE A 51 -13.13 -0.26 -4.61
CA ILE A 51 -13.97 -1.46 -4.75
C ILE A 51 -14.04 -2.15 -3.40
N ARG A 52 -14.78 -1.58 -2.48
CA ARG A 52 -15.20 -2.16 -1.21
C ARG A 52 -16.36 -1.34 -0.65
N ASP A 53 -17.16 -1.95 0.22
CA ASP A 53 -18.35 -1.31 0.76
C ASP A 53 -18.06 -0.23 1.81
N GLU A 54 -16.95 -0.40 2.55
CA GLU A 54 -16.56 0.54 3.59
C GLU A 54 -15.56 1.59 3.08
N PRO A 55 -15.68 2.86 3.52
CA PRO A 55 -14.73 3.90 3.16
C PRO A 55 -13.33 3.60 3.70
N LEU A 56 -12.30 4.23 3.12
CA LEU A 56 -10.95 4.18 3.63
C LEU A 56 -10.87 4.83 5.02
N GLU A 57 -10.07 4.25 5.90
CA GLU A 57 -9.68 4.88 7.14
C GLU A 57 -8.69 6.00 6.85
N THR A 58 -9.06 7.26 7.16
CA THR A 58 -8.32 8.43 6.73
C THR A 58 -7.96 9.37 7.87
N ASN A 59 -6.89 10.14 7.66
CA ASN A 59 -6.51 11.31 8.44
C ASN A 59 -6.54 12.55 7.57
N VAL A 60 -6.68 13.70 8.20
CA VAL A 60 -6.58 15.02 7.54
C VAL A 60 -5.29 15.69 8.00
N ILE A 61 -4.46 16.07 7.05
CA ILE A 61 -3.25 16.87 7.29
C ILE A 61 -3.46 18.31 6.83
N ASN A 62 -2.84 19.27 7.52
CA ASN A 62 -2.81 20.66 7.09
C ASN A 62 -1.52 20.93 6.34
N TYR A 63 -1.64 21.34 5.09
CA TYR A 63 -0.53 21.74 4.24
C TYR A 63 -0.74 23.18 3.76
N HIS A 64 0.04 24.12 4.29
CA HIS A 64 -0.05 25.56 4.00
C HIS A 64 -1.48 26.12 4.07
N GLY A 65 -2.24 25.74 5.10
CA GLY A 65 -3.62 26.18 5.31
C GLY A 65 -4.68 25.43 4.50
N LYS A 66 -4.28 24.47 3.64
CA LYS A 66 -5.18 23.55 2.95
C LYS A 66 -5.25 22.21 3.68
N LEU A 67 -6.43 21.66 3.77
CA LEU A 67 -6.65 20.34 4.34
C LEU A 67 -6.53 19.28 3.25
N ILE A 68 -5.72 18.25 3.49
CA ILE A 68 -5.54 17.11 2.57
C ILE A 68 -5.93 15.84 3.31
N THR A 69 -6.84 15.07 2.72
CA THR A 69 -7.25 13.76 3.21
C THR A 69 -6.30 12.69 2.69
N ILE A 70 -5.70 11.94 3.62
CA ILE A 70 -4.79 10.84 3.34
C ILE A 70 -5.24 9.58 4.08
N PRO A 71 -4.92 8.36 3.60
CA PRO A 71 -5.19 7.14 4.37
C PRO A 71 -4.34 7.12 5.65
N THR A 72 -4.84 6.45 6.68
CA THR A 72 -4.01 6.11 7.85
C THR A 72 -2.88 5.14 7.45
N LYS A 73 -1.84 5.03 8.27
CA LYS A 73 -0.77 4.06 8.04
C LYS A 73 -1.29 2.62 8.06
N ALA A 74 -2.24 2.32 8.96
CA ALA A 74 -2.92 1.03 8.99
C ALA A 74 -3.67 0.75 7.68
N GLU A 75 -4.37 1.75 7.13
CA GLU A 75 -5.05 1.61 5.85
C GLU A 75 -4.07 1.41 4.68
N ILE A 76 -2.93 2.13 4.68
CA ILE A 76 -1.89 1.93 3.67
C ILE A 76 -1.34 0.50 3.75
N LEU A 77 -1.09 -0.03 4.96
CA LEU A 77 -0.63 -1.40 5.15
C LEU A 77 -1.61 -2.41 4.55
N ARG A 78 -2.91 -2.25 4.84
CA ARG A 78 -3.98 -3.11 4.28
C ARG A 78 -4.00 -3.04 2.75
N ILE A 79 -3.94 -1.84 2.18
CA ILE A 79 -3.88 -1.64 0.72
C ILE A 79 -2.68 -2.37 0.13
N LYS A 80 -1.49 -2.27 0.75
CA LYS A 80 -0.29 -2.97 0.29
C LYS A 80 -0.43 -4.48 0.38
N GLY A 81 -1.04 -5.01 1.45
CA GLY A 81 -1.37 -6.43 1.56
C GLY A 81 -2.29 -6.92 0.42
N VAL A 82 -3.32 -6.15 0.10
CA VAL A 82 -4.19 -6.45 -1.07
C VAL A 82 -3.42 -6.41 -2.39
N LEU A 83 -2.47 -5.48 -2.54
CA LEU A 83 -1.66 -5.38 -3.76
C LEU A 83 -0.69 -6.57 -3.90
N ILE A 84 -0.13 -7.08 -2.82
CA ILE A 84 0.63 -8.34 -2.82
C ILE A 84 -0.25 -9.47 -3.38
N LEU A 85 -1.47 -9.63 -2.90
CA LEU A 85 -2.41 -10.66 -3.37
C LEU A 85 -2.80 -10.50 -4.84
N LYS A 86 -2.96 -9.26 -5.32
CA LYS A 86 -3.48 -8.99 -6.67
C LYS A 86 -2.40 -8.86 -7.74
N ARG A 87 -1.21 -8.40 -7.39
CA ARG A 87 -0.14 -8.09 -8.34
C ARG A 87 1.10 -8.94 -8.15
N ASN A 88 1.39 -9.34 -6.92
CA ASN A 88 2.60 -10.07 -6.55
C ASN A 88 3.91 -9.42 -7.07
N ALA A 89 3.99 -8.07 -7.02
CA ALA A 89 5.14 -7.30 -7.52
C ALA A 89 6.12 -6.99 -6.38
N THR A 90 7.42 -7.02 -6.66
CA THR A 90 8.52 -6.76 -5.69
C THR A 90 8.28 -5.51 -4.87
N ARG A 91 7.88 -4.41 -5.53
CA ARG A 91 7.61 -3.15 -4.85
C ARG A 91 6.52 -3.25 -3.77
N ASP A 92 5.50 -4.07 -3.97
CA ASP A 92 4.42 -4.19 -2.98
C ASP A 92 4.91 -4.86 -1.70
N TYR A 93 5.81 -5.83 -1.80
CA TYR A 93 6.48 -6.43 -0.63
C TYR A 93 7.40 -5.44 0.08
N LEU A 94 8.21 -4.69 -0.67
CA LEU A 94 9.09 -3.66 -0.10
C LEU A 94 8.28 -2.62 0.70
N ASP A 95 7.24 -2.08 0.10
CA ASP A 95 6.38 -1.08 0.74
C ASP A 95 5.65 -1.66 1.97
N PHE A 96 5.18 -2.93 1.89
CA PHE A 96 4.50 -3.61 2.99
C PHE A 96 5.45 -3.84 4.17
N VAL A 97 6.63 -4.42 3.91
CA VAL A 97 7.61 -4.74 4.95
C VAL A 97 8.16 -3.47 5.59
N ALA A 98 8.51 -2.46 4.79
CA ALA A 98 9.03 -1.19 5.33
C ALA A 98 8.00 -0.48 6.22
N LEU A 99 6.72 -0.51 5.83
CA LEU A 99 5.67 0.08 6.64
C LEU A 99 5.36 -0.75 7.89
N ALA A 100 5.40 -2.08 7.80
CA ALA A 100 5.20 -2.96 8.94
C ALA A 100 6.32 -2.78 9.98
N ASP A 101 7.57 -2.71 9.55
CA ASP A 101 8.73 -2.42 10.42
C ASP A 101 8.60 -1.06 11.12
N TYR A 102 8.11 -0.05 10.40
CA TYR A 102 7.85 1.26 10.99
C TYR A 102 6.73 1.23 12.05
N LEU A 103 5.68 0.45 11.83
CA LEU A 103 4.52 0.35 12.72
C LEU A 103 4.83 -0.49 13.98
N GLY A 104 5.60 -1.56 13.83
CA GLY A 104 5.83 -2.59 14.84
C GLY A 104 4.68 -3.59 14.95
N ASP A 105 4.97 -4.74 15.55
CA ASP A 105 4.13 -5.95 15.51
C ASP A 105 2.71 -5.71 16.05
N ASP A 106 2.58 -5.01 17.18
CA ASP A 106 1.26 -4.72 17.79
C ASP A 106 0.37 -3.91 16.84
N GLN A 107 0.92 -2.89 16.16
CA GLN A 107 0.17 -2.06 15.23
C GLN A 107 -0.13 -2.78 13.92
N VAL A 108 0.75 -3.68 13.48
CA VAL A 108 0.50 -4.56 12.32
C VAL A 108 -0.66 -5.49 12.61
N THR A 109 -0.68 -6.14 13.78
CA THR A 109 -1.77 -7.01 14.23
C THR A 109 -3.10 -6.25 14.23
N LEU A 110 -3.16 -5.08 14.89
CA LEU A 110 -4.35 -4.23 14.92
C LEU A 110 -4.80 -3.80 13.51
N ALA A 111 -3.86 -3.44 12.64
CA ALA A 111 -4.17 -3.03 11.28
C ALA A 111 -4.80 -4.17 10.46
N LEU A 112 -4.34 -5.41 10.65
CA LEU A 112 -4.79 -6.57 9.88
C LEU A 112 -6.00 -7.30 10.48
N GLU A 113 -6.40 -7.01 11.73
CA GLU A 113 -7.52 -7.65 12.43
C GLU A 113 -8.83 -7.67 11.61
N ASN A 114 -9.11 -6.60 10.89
CA ASN A 114 -10.32 -6.47 10.05
C ASN A 114 -10.08 -6.77 8.56
N PHE A 115 -8.92 -7.32 8.18
CA PHE A 115 -8.53 -7.48 6.77
C PHE A 115 -9.52 -8.33 5.98
N ASN A 116 -9.95 -9.48 6.55
CA ASN A 116 -10.92 -10.38 5.92
C ASN A 116 -12.28 -9.70 5.67
N ARG A 117 -12.74 -8.91 6.61
CA ARG A 117 -14.01 -8.20 6.52
C ARG A 117 -13.96 -7.06 5.49
N LEU A 118 -12.84 -6.31 5.47
CA LEU A 118 -12.68 -5.16 4.57
C LEU A 118 -12.41 -5.54 3.11
N TYR A 119 -11.83 -6.70 2.88
CA TYR A 119 -11.42 -7.17 1.55
C TYR A 119 -11.89 -8.60 1.25
N PRO A 120 -13.20 -8.90 1.38
CA PRO A 120 -13.70 -10.25 1.15
C PRO A 120 -13.35 -10.73 -0.27
N GLN A 121 -13.11 -12.03 -0.40
CA GLN A 121 -12.87 -12.69 -1.70
C GLN A 121 -14.18 -13.31 -2.20
N ASP A 122 -14.40 -13.25 -3.51
CA ASP A 122 -15.61 -13.82 -4.15
C ASP A 122 -15.73 -15.33 -3.96
N ASN A 123 -14.60 -16.03 -3.78
CA ASN A 123 -14.54 -17.48 -3.54
C ASN A 123 -14.75 -17.87 -2.06
N GLY A 124 -14.92 -16.89 -1.16
CA GLY A 124 -15.10 -17.11 0.26
C GLY A 124 -13.82 -17.49 1.02
N GLU A 125 -12.65 -17.49 0.37
CA GLU A 125 -11.37 -17.74 1.04
C GLU A 125 -10.94 -16.53 1.87
N SER A 126 -10.17 -16.77 2.94
CA SER A 126 -9.62 -15.71 3.80
C SER A 126 -8.48 -14.98 3.06
N PRO A 127 -8.62 -13.70 2.72
CA PRO A 127 -7.54 -12.93 2.12
C PRO A 127 -6.36 -12.75 3.08
N LEU A 128 -6.59 -12.73 4.39
CA LEU A 128 -5.51 -12.65 5.37
C LEU A 128 -4.67 -13.94 5.39
N GLN A 129 -5.32 -15.10 5.31
CA GLN A 129 -4.62 -16.38 5.20
C GLN A 129 -3.83 -16.49 3.88
N GLN A 130 -4.41 -16.01 2.77
CA GLN A 130 -3.69 -15.96 1.49
C GLN A 130 -2.46 -15.03 1.58
N LEU A 131 -2.60 -13.87 2.23
CA LEU A 131 -1.49 -12.95 2.46
C LEU A 131 -0.39 -13.62 3.30
N GLN A 132 -0.75 -14.31 4.37
CA GLN A 132 0.15 -15.08 5.21
C GLN A 132 0.96 -16.09 4.39
N ILE A 133 0.29 -16.90 3.57
CA ILE A 133 0.94 -17.92 2.72
C ILE A 133 1.91 -17.24 1.74
N GLN A 134 1.51 -16.13 1.14
CA GLN A 134 2.30 -15.41 0.16
C GLN A 134 3.53 -14.73 0.79
N LEU A 135 3.39 -14.22 2.00
CA LEU A 135 4.52 -13.67 2.78
C LEU A 135 5.47 -14.75 3.27
N ALA A 136 4.96 -15.92 3.67
CA ALA A 136 5.79 -17.05 4.11
C ALA A 136 6.74 -17.54 3.00
N ASN A 137 6.35 -17.38 1.74
CA ASN A 137 7.16 -17.70 0.57
C ASN A 137 7.14 -16.54 -0.44
N ALA A 138 7.77 -15.43 -0.08
CA ALA A 138 7.77 -14.21 -0.88
C ALA A 138 8.55 -14.41 -2.20
N LEU A 139 7.81 -14.64 -3.29
CA LEU A 139 8.31 -14.85 -4.65
C LEU A 139 7.58 -13.90 -5.64
N PRO A 140 7.95 -12.61 -5.68
CA PRO A 140 7.38 -11.68 -6.63
C PRO A 140 7.68 -12.09 -8.08
N PHE A 141 6.74 -11.81 -8.99
CA PHE A 141 6.89 -12.24 -10.40
C PHE A 141 8.00 -11.48 -11.15
N ASP A 142 8.31 -10.25 -10.70
CA ASP A 142 9.30 -9.35 -11.31
C ASP A 142 10.62 -9.28 -10.54
N LEU A 143 10.85 -10.20 -9.58
CA LEU A 143 12.00 -10.14 -8.69
C LEU A 143 13.34 -10.16 -9.43
N ASP A 144 13.49 -11.05 -10.41
CA ASP A 144 14.75 -11.22 -11.14
C ASP A 144 15.12 -9.95 -11.95
N GLU A 145 14.11 -9.21 -12.41
CA GLU A 145 14.29 -7.96 -13.14
C GLU A 145 14.62 -6.80 -12.19
N VAL A 146 13.94 -6.73 -11.04
CA VAL A 146 13.99 -5.60 -10.11
C VAL A 146 15.14 -5.72 -9.10
N LYS A 147 15.52 -6.94 -8.72
CA LYS A 147 16.55 -7.21 -7.69
C LYS A 147 17.87 -6.46 -7.91
N PRO A 148 18.43 -6.36 -9.14
CA PRO A 148 19.67 -5.62 -9.38
C PRO A 148 19.54 -4.11 -9.14
N GLU A 149 18.31 -3.58 -9.23
CA GLU A 149 18.00 -2.14 -9.15
C GLU A 149 17.46 -1.71 -7.77
N LEU A 150 17.40 -2.63 -6.78
CA LEU A 150 16.84 -2.31 -5.46
C LEU A 150 17.55 -1.14 -4.78
N SER A 151 18.85 -0.98 -4.99
CA SER A 151 19.64 0.13 -4.45
C SER A 151 19.32 1.49 -5.11
N GLU A 152 18.65 1.49 -6.26
CA GLU A 152 18.27 2.70 -6.98
C GLU A 152 16.88 3.23 -6.57
N TYR A 153 16.14 2.48 -5.76
CA TYR A 153 14.85 2.93 -5.21
C TYR A 153 15.05 4.11 -4.29
N LYS A 154 14.53 5.26 -4.71
CA LYS A 154 14.60 6.49 -3.91
C LYS A 154 13.82 6.34 -2.63
N ASP A 155 14.37 6.92 -1.56
CA ASP A 155 13.74 6.97 -0.23
C ASP A 155 13.50 5.59 0.43
N LEU A 156 14.10 4.53 -0.09
CA LEU A 156 14.11 3.22 0.54
C LEU A 156 15.28 3.13 1.51
N ASP A 157 15.02 2.72 2.77
CA ASP A 157 16.09 2.48 3.75
C ASP A 157 17.06 1.44 3.18
N PRO A 158 18.40 1.67 3.25
CA PRO A 158 19.41 0.75 2.72
C PRO A 158 19.27 -0.70 3.16
N LYS A 159 18.69 -0.97 4.33
CA LYS A 159 18.43 -2.34 4.80
C LYS A 159 17.49 -3.14 3.86
N TRP A 160 16.62 -2.45 3.12
CA TRP A 160 15.70 -3.06 2.17
C TRP A 160 16.27 -3.24 0.76
N HIS A 161 17.51 -2.80 0.52
CA HIS A 161 18.21 -3.06 -0.74
C HIS A 161 18.63 -4.54 -0.88
N ASP A 162 18.64 -5.29 0.22
CA ASP A 162 18.88 -6.74 0.23
C ASP A 162 17.56 -7.50 0.25
N TRP A 163 17.26 -8.22 -0.83
CA TRP A 163 16.05 -9.02 -0.92
C TRP A 163 15.94 -10.11 0.16
N GLU A 164 17.05 -10.69 0.60
CA GLU A 164 17.01 -11.69 1.68
C GLU A 164 16.56 -11.06 3.00
N CYS A 165 16.91 -9.80 3.26
CA CYS A 165 16.39 -9.06 4.40
C CYS A 165 14.87 -8.88 4.29
N VAL A 166 14.37 -8.47 3.11
CA VAL A 166 12.93 -8.32 2.84
C VAL A 166 12.19 -9.64 3.05
N LYS A 167 12.71 -10.74 2.47
CA LYS A 167 12.14 -12.07 2.56
C LYS A 167 12.05 -12.58 4.00
N ASN A 168 13.10 -12.38 4.79
CA ASN A 168 13.10 -12.75 6.21
C ASN A 168 12.04 -11.98 7.00
N ASN A 169 11.88 -10.69 6.74
CA ASN A 169 10.83 -9.90 7.37
C ASN A 169 9.42 -10.30 6.90
N CYS A 170 9.25 -10.68 5.63
CA CYS A 170 8.00 -11.28 5.17
C CYS A 170 7.65 -12.55 5.95
N ALA A 171 8.62 -13.45 6.17
CA ALA A 171 8.41 -14.68 6.94
C ALA A 171 8.05 -14.38 8.42
N ASN A 172 8.68 -13.37 9.03
CA ASN A 172 8.32 -12.93 10.38
C ASN A 172 6.88 -12.40 10.41
N LEU A 173 6.49 -11.58 9.45
CA LEU A 173 5.11 -11.06 9.34
C LEU A 173 4.10 -12.18 9.10
N ALA A 174 4.45 -13.21 8.31
CA ALA A 174 3.62 -14.40 8.15
C ALA A 174 3.40 -15.14 9.47
N THR A 175 4.41 -15.18 10.36
CA THR A 175 4.28 -15.76 11.70
C THR A 175 3.35 -14.92 12.57
N ILE A 176 3.48 -13.60 12.56
CA ILE A 176 2.58 -12.69 13.29
C ILE A 176 1.13 -12.91 12.85
N ILE A 177 0.88 -12.99 11.53
CA ILE A 177 -0.47 -13.23 11.00
C ILE A 177 -0.98 -14.62 11.42
N PHE A 178 -0.12 -15.62 11.45
CA PHE A 178 -0.48 -16.98 11.89
C PHE A 178 -0.92 -17.01 13.36
N ASP A 179 -0.25 -16.23 14.20
CA ASP A 179 -0.54 -16.15 15.64
C ASP A 179 -1.79 -15.29 15.95
N MET A 180 -2.33 -14.59 14.94
CA MET A 180 -3.64 -13.96 15.06
C MET A 180 -4.71 -15.08 15.03
N ASP A 181 -5.46 -15.25 16.11
CA ASP A 181 -6.59 -16.18 16.16
C ASP A 181 -7.63 -15.79 15.08
N LEU A 182 -7.56 -16.47 13.93
CA LEU A 182 -8.36 -16.22 12.73
C LEU A 182 -9.68 -17.00 12.73
#